data_1b655abef7aeda7deddf8db7d4e325eb
#
_entry.id   1b655abef7aeda7deddf8db7d4e325eb
#
_cell.length_a   1.000
_cell.length_b   1.000
_cell.length_c   1.000
_cell.angle_alpha   90.00
_cell.angle_beta   90.00
_cell.angle_gamma   90.00
#
_symmetry.space_group_name_H-M   'P 1'
#
loop_
_entity.id
_entity.type
_entity.pdbx_description
1 polymer ?
#
loop_
_entity_poly.entity_id
_entity_poly.type
_entity_poly.pdbx_seq_one_letter_code
_entity_poly.pdbx_strand_id
1 'polypeptide(L)'
;MTRQVWQGALACAAAVSVAAPAAGLEWKEGPLARAGIVCQDCHLPPARGRSARMGQDSPDVRQHLFHGAHDPGKLAGAAEVRIHPEAREAEPGDVLKLSAVVVNAKAGHEIPSGSAEERVLWLHVEARDARGKVYPLPVDRKGFEGEAFTIADSKALAYHDIGEIKGIEGFKGLPRDGMVPDGDRIFRMPYLDPRGRMTIARWNTARLGPDYRLAPLQAVWERYTWKLPQDLPPGPVTVTARLWYSRLVSSVAEYLKVPREEWQPVAVSEHSTTFVVVE
;
A
#
# COMPACT_ATOMS: atom_id res chain seq x y z
N MET A 1 33.11 -24.17 21.68
CA MET A 1 32.11 -23.07 21.69
C MET A 1 32.17 -22.17 20.43
N THR A 2 32.39 -22.71 19.23
CA THR A 2 32.70 -21.89 18.02
C THR A 2 31.87 -22.26 16.78
N ARG A 3 30.78 -23.02 16.90
CA ARG A 3 29.95 -23.39 15.74
C ARG A 3 28.59 -22.66 15.62
N GLN A 4 28.11 -21.97 16.66
CA GLN A 4 26.79 -21.32 16.62
C GLN A 4 26.81 -19.90 16.04
N VAL A 5 27.94 -19.21 16.03
CA VAL A 5 28.03 -17.82 15.55
C VAL A 5 27.99 -17.73 14.03
N TRP A 6 28.42 -18.77 13.31
CA TRP A 6 28.47 -18.76 11.83
C TRP A 6 27.14 -19.09 11.16
N GLN A 7 26.26 -19.83 11.79
CA GLN A 7 24.94 -20.14 11.21
C GLN A 7 24.01 -18.93 11.23
N GLY A 8 24.13 -18.04 12.21
CA GLY A 8 23.34 -16.81 12.27
C GLY A 8 23.73 -15.78 11.18
N ALA A 9 25.02 -15.68 10.89
CA ALA A 9 25.54 -14.75 9.88
C ALA A 9 25.18 -15.17 8.45
N LEU A 10 25.15 -16.47 8.15
CA LEU A 10 24.75 -16.99 6.84
C LEU A 10 23.24 -16.85 6.59
N ALA A 11 22.41 -17.02 7.60
CA ALA A 11 20.95 -16.79 7.48
C ALA A 11 20.62 -15.32 7.25
N CYS A 12 21.35 -14.41 7.89
CA CYS A 12 21.17 -12.98 7.72
C CYS A 12 21.59 -12.51 6.32
N ALA A 13 22.71 -13.03 5.78
CA ALA A 13 23.18 -12.74 4.44
C ALA A 13 22.20 -13.26 3.36
N ALA A 14 21.58 -14.43 3.57
CA ALA A 14 20.59 -14.97 2.65
C ALA A 14 19.27 -14.16 2.65
N ALA A 15 18.82 -13.69 3.81
CA ALA A 15 17.62 -12.86 3.93
C ALA A 15 17.80 -11.47 3.25
N VAL A 16 18.99 -10.87 3.39
CA VAL A 16 19.32 -9.61 2.74
C VAL A 16 19.42 -9.76 1.23
N SER A 17 19.88 -10.90 0.71
CA SER A 17 19.99 -11.15 -0.72
C SER A 17 18.62 -11.39 -1.41
N VAL A 18 17.60 -11.82 -0.66
CA VAL A 18 16.25 -12.05 -1.21
C VAL A 18 15.44 -10.75 -1.25
N ALA A 19 15.71 -9.78 -0.36
CA ALA A 19 14.94 -8.53 -0.29
C ALA A 19 15.49 -7.40 -1.18
N ALA A 20 16.77 -7.41 -1.53
CA ALA A 20 17.41 -6.31 -2.24
C ALA A 20 17.18 -6.27 -3.78
N PRO A 21 16.91 -7.36 -4.50
CA PRO A 21 16.71 -7.33 -5.95
C PRO A 21 15.25 -7.19 -6.40
N ALA A 22 14.27 -7.18 -5.49
CA ALA A 22 12.86 -7.32 -5.83
C ALA A 22 12.38 -6.33 -6.91
N ALA A 23 12.57 -5.03 -6.71
CA ALA A 23 12.08 -4.02 -7.66
C ALA A 23 12.75 -4.11 -9.05
N GLY A 24 14.02 -4.50 -9.10
CA GLY A 24 14.74 -4.71 -10.36
C GLY A 24 14.28 -5.94 -11.12
N LEU A 25 13.97 -7.03 -10.43
CA LEU A 25 13.41 -8.24 -11.04
C LEU A 25 11.97 -8.01 -11.48
N GLU A 26 11.14 -7.41 -10.64
CA GLU A 26 9.76 -7.02 -10.93
C GLU A 26 9.69 -6.18 -12.20
N TRP A 27 10.57 -5.18 -12.33
CA TRP A 27 10.67 -4.36 -13.53
C TRP A 27 11.11 -5.20 -14.73
N LYS A 28 12.17 -6.02 -14.61
CA LYS A 28 12.75 -6.79 -15.71
C LYS A 28 11.72 -7.75 -16.34
N GLU A 29 10.86 -8.33 -15.53
CA GLU A 29 9.79 -9.22 -15.96
C GLU A 29 8.52 -8.48 -16.34
N GLY A 30 8.44 -7.20 -16.02
CA GLY A 30 7.29 -6.34 -16.15
C GLY A 30 7.04 -5.79 -17.57
N PRO A 31 5.88 -5.18 -17.80
CA PRO A 31 5.49 -4.64 -19.10
C PRO A 31 6.35 -3.44 -19.54
N LEU A 32 6.85 -2.62 -18.60
CA LEU A 32 7.63 -1.44 -18.91
C LEU A 32 9.01 -1.76 -19.43
N ALA A 33 9.66 -2.81 -18.91
CA ALA A 33 10.92 -3.30 -19.47
C ALA A 33 10.74 -3.80 -20.91
N ARG A 34 9.64 -4.50 -21.19
CA ARG A 34 9.29 -4.92 -22.56
C ARG A 34 9.04 -3.75 -23.52
N ALA A 35 8.55 -2.63 -22.98
CA ALA A 35 8.39 -1.38 -23.71
C ALA A 35 9.67 -0.55 -23.83
N GLY A 36 10.81 -1.02 -23.29
CA GLY A 36 12.09 -0.31 -23.31
C GLY A 36 12.20 0.85 -22.32
N ILE A 37 11.24 1.01 -21.42
CA ILE A 37 11.24 2.05 -20.38
C ILE A 37 12.13 1.58 -19.23
N VAL A 38 13.16 2.36 -18.89
CA VAL A 38 14.13 2.00 -17.85
C VAL A 38 13.94 2.81 -16.56
N CYS A 39 14.56 2.36 -15.48
CA CYS A 39 14.44 3.01 -14.16
C CYS A 39 14.76 4.49 -14.20
N GLN A 40 15.77 4.85 -15.01
CA GLN A 40 16.24 6.22 -15.17
C GLN A 40 15.21 7.16 -15.76
N ASP A 41 14.31 6.66 -16.60
CA ASP A 41 13.29 7.51 -17.24
C ASP A 41 12.29 8.06 -16.23
N CYS A 42 12.05 7.31 -15.15
CA CYS A 42 11.14 7.71 -14.08
C CYS A 42 11.85 8.30 -12.86
N HIS A 43 13.01 7.77 -12.48
CA HIS A 43 13.67 8.11 -11.21
C HIS A 43 14.87 9.05 -11.34
N LEU A 44 15.42 9.21 -12.53
CA LEU A 44 16.57 10.08 -12.79
C LEU A 44 16.23 11.09 -13.90
N PRO A 45 15.40 12.11 -13.61
CA PRO A 45 14.97 13.06 -14.62
C PRO A 45 16.15 13.77 -15.26
N PRO A 46 16.11 14.04 -16.56
CA PRO A 46 17.16 14.77 -17.25
C PRO A 46 17.14 16.25 -16.85
N ALA A 47 18.33 16.84 -16.77
CA ALA A 47 18.49 18.27 -16.58
C ALA A 47 19.72 18.77 -17.35
N ARG A 48 19.69 20.04 -17.77
CA ARG A 48 20.88 20.67 -18.33
C ARG A 48 21.92 20.89 -17.24
N GLY A 49 23.14 20.50 -17.49
CA GLY A 49 24.24 20.69 -16.53
C GLY A 49 25.51 19.97 -16.94
N ARG A 50 26.38 19.78 -15.94
CA ARG A 50 27.64 19.05 -16.10
C ARG A 50 27.67 17.83 -15.20
N SER A 51 28.05 16.69 -15.73
CA SER A 51 28.21 15.46 -14.96
C SER A 51 29.51 15.44 -14.12
N ALA A 52 30.45 16.33 -14.40
CA ALA A 52 31.69 16.49 -13.66
C ALA A 52 32.12 17.98 -13.64
N ARG A 53 32.92 18.37 -12.62
CA ARG A 53 33.36 19.75 -12.42
C ARG A 53 34.05 20.34 -13.66
N MET A 54 34.82 19.54 -14.37
CA MET A 54 35.57 19.94 -15.59
C MET A 54 34.91 19.40 -16.88
N GLY A 55 33.71 18.84 -16.77
CA GLY A 55 32.96 18.31 -17.90
C GLY A 55 32.35 19.41 -18.77
N GLN A 56 31.96 19.05 -19.98
CA GLN A 56 31.20 19.92 -20.85
C GLN A 56 29.73 19.99 -20.41
N ASP A 57 29.05 21.09 -20.72
CA ASP A 57 27.61 21.21 -20.54
C ASP A 57 26.89 20.22 -21.46
N SER A 58 25.93 19.49 -20.88
CA SER A 58 25.06 18.56 -21.58
C SER A 58 23.60 18.94 -21.37
N PRO A 59 22.72 18.79 -22.37
CA PRO A 59 21.29 19.01 -22.19
C PRO A 59 20.62 17.86 -21.40
N ASP A 60 21.28 16.71 -21.26
CA ASP A 60 20.71 15.49 -20.69
C ASP A 60 21.67 14.89 -19.65
N VAL A 61 21.86 15.60 -18.54
CA VAL A 61 22.53 15.03 -17.36
C VAL A 61 21.47 14.38 -16.49
N ARG A 62 21.58 13.06 -16.27
CA ARG A 62 20.65 12.34 -15.40
C ARG A 62 20.89 12.70 -13.93
N GLN A 63 19.91 13.32 -13.30
CA GLN A 63 19.98 13.72 -11.90
C GLN A 63 19.79 12.50 -11.00
N HIS A 64 20.71 12.26 -10.07
CA HIS A 64 20.66 11.16 -9.10
C HIS A 64 19.72 11.48 -7.93
N LEU A 65 18.50 11.93 -8.24
CA LEU A 65 17.49 12.30 -7.22
C LEU A 65 16.75 11.08 -6.68
N PHE A 66 16.64 10.04 -7.47
CA PHE A 66 15.90 8.81 -7.12
C PHE A 66 14.52 9.09 -6.52
N HIS A 67 13.77 10.00 -7.14
CA HIS A 67 12.41 10.32 -6.72
C HIS A 67 11.58 9.04 -6.58
N GLY A 68 10.97 8.86 -5.43
CA GLY A 68 10.17 7.70 -5.08
C GLY A 68 9.13 8.07 -4.03
N ALA A 69 8.96 7.23 -3.03
CA ALA A 69 7.95 7.40 -1.98
C ALA A 69 8.06 8.71 -1.16
N HIS A 70 9.22 9.38 -1.18
CA HIS A 70 9.44 10.69 -0.54
C HIS A 70 9.04 11.89 -1.42
N ASP A 71 8.70 11.63 -2.67
CA ASP A 71 8.27 12.66 -3.60
C ASP A 71 6.76 12.58 -3.83
N PRO A 72 5.97 13.54 -3.33
CA PRO A 72 4.51 13.54 -3.55
C PRO A 72 4.12 13.56 -5.01
N GLY A 73 4.93 14.18 -5.88
CA GLY A 73 4.69 14.22 -7.33
C GLY A 73 4.84 12.83 -7.98
N LYS A 74 5.72 11.97 -7.44
CA LYS A 74 5.85 10.58 -7.88
C LYS A 74 4.76 9.68 -7.34
N LEU A 75 4.30 9.94 -6.11
CA LEU A 75 3.19 9.20 -5.52
C LEU A 75 1.84 9.53 -6.19
N ALA A 76 1.62 10.80 -6.53
CA ALA A 76 0.36 11.23 -7.13
C ALA A 76 0.07 10.47 -8.44
N GLY A 77 -0.99 9.67 -8.42
CA GLY A 77 -1.43 8.85 -9.55
C GLY A 77 -0.48 7.70 -9.91
N ALA A 78 0.46 7.31 -9.03
CA ALA A 78 1.25 6.09 -9.22
C ALA A 78 0.35 4.86 -9.31
N ALA A 79 -0.73 4.85 -8.51
CA ALA A 79 -1.87 3.96 -8.67
C ALA A 79 -3.15 4.81 -8.76
N GLU A 80 -4.14 4.30 -9.47
CA GLU A 80 -5.44 4.95 -9.63
C GLU A 80 -6.53 4.12 -8.97
N VAL A 81 -7.55 4.81 -8.43
CA VAL A 81 -8.75 4.19 -7.89
C VAL A 81 -9.99 4.69 -8.61
N ARG A 82 -10.96 3.79 -8.82
CA ARG A 82 -12.32 4.13 -9.23
C ARG A 82 -13.31 3.38 -8.36
N ILE A 83 -14.44 4.00 -8.05
CA ILE A 83 -15.53 3.37 -7.30
C ILE A 83 -16.84 3.55 -8.06
N HIS A 84 -17.65 2.49 -8.06
CA HIS A 84 -18.92 2.43 -8.78
C HIS A 84 -19.98 1.79 -7.89
N PRO A 85 -21.11 2.47 -7.60
CA PRO A 85 -22.30 1.84 -7.04
C PRO A 85 -23.03 1.05 -8.14
N GLU A 86 -23.65 -0.08 -7.76
CA GLU A 86 -24.48 -0.85 -8.69
C GLU A 86 -25.83 -0.18 -8.99
N ALA A 87 -26.29 0.71 -8.10
CA ALA A 87 -27.52 1.49 -8.28
C ALA A 87 -27.24 2.99 -8.14
N ARG A 88 -28.01 3.80 -8.85
CA ARG A 88 -27.98 5.27 -8.76
C ARG A 88 -28.99 5.84 -7.78
N GLU A 89 -29.97 5.02 -7.40
CA GLU A 89 -31.03 5.34 -6.45
C GLU A 89 -31.20 4.16 -5.49
N ALA A 90 -31.56 4.43 -4.26
CA ALA A 90 -31.84 3.42 -3.25
C ALA A 90 -32.76 3.97 -2.17
N GLU A 91 -33.47 3.10 -1.44
CA GLU A 91 -34.31 3.45 -0.31
C GLU A 91 -33.59 3.18 1.04
N PRO A 92 -33.95 3.87 2.12
CA PRO A 92 -33.46 3.50 3.45
C PRO A 92 -33.73 2.03 3.78
N GLY A 93 -32.70 1.32 4.24
CA GLY A 93 -32.80 -0.13 4.52
C GLY A 93 -32.43 -1.05 3.36
N ASP A 94 -32.26 -0.52 2.16
CA ASP A 94 -31.77 -1.29 1.03
C ASP A 94 -30.33 -1.79 1.25
N VAL A 95 -29.93 -2.75 0.45
CA VAL A 95 -28.56 -3.25 0.38
C VAL A 95 -27.92 -2.73 -0.90
N LEU A 96 -27.08 -1.71 -0.76
CA LEU A 96 -26.29 -1.17 -1.86
C LEU A 96 -24.99 -1.96 -2.00
N LYS A 97 -24.70 -2.39 -3.21
CA LYS A 97 -23.42 -2.97 -3.57
C LYS A 97 -22.57 -1.96 -4.34
N LEU A 98 -21.28 -1.96 -4.02
CA LEU A 98 -20.31 -1.11 -4.69
C LEU A 98 -19.09 -1.95 -5.08
N SER A 99 -18.43 -1.53 -6.11
CA SER A 99 -17.13 -2.09 -6.52
C SER A 99 -16.09 -0.99 -6.64
N ALA A 100 -14.91 -1.21 -6.10
CA ALA A 100 -13.76 -0.36 -6.32
C ALA A 100 -12.70 -1.11 -7.11
N VAL A 101 -12.05 -0.45 -8.05
CA VAL A 101 -10.89 -0.97 -8.75
C VAL A 101 -9.68 -0.10 -8.45
N VAL A 102 -8.57 -0.75 -8.10
CA VAL A 102 -7.27 -0.12 -7.91
C VAL A 102 -6.31 -0.65 -8.96
N VAL A 103 -5.63 0.25 -9.67
CA VAL A 103 -4.72 -0.09 -10.76
C VAL A 103 -3.36 0.54 -10.50
N ASN A 104 -2.29 -0.24 -10.56
CA ASN A 104 -0.94 0.31 -10.66
C ASN A 104 -0.73 0.90 -12.05
N ALA A 105 -1.01 2.20 -12.20
CA ALA A 105 -1.10 2.84 -13.50
C ALA A 105 0.26 3.27 -14.06
N LYS A 106 1.24 3.55 -13.21
CA LYS A 106 2.50 4.20 -13.66
C LYS A 106 3.77 3.55 -13.15
N ALA A 107 3.73 2.81 -12.02
CA ALA A 107 4.96 2.22 -11.51
C ALA A 107 5.32 0.97 -12.32
N GLY A 108 6.58 0.91 -12.77
CA GLY A 108 7.13 -0.21 -13.52
C GLY A 108 7.50 -1.43 -12.68
N HIS A 109 7.18 -1.40 -11.42
CA HIS A 109 7.41 -2.43 -10.41
C HIS A 109 6.21 -2.49 -9.47
N GLU A 110 6.17 -3.46 -8.61
CA GLU A 110 5.12 -3.58 -7.61
C GLU A 110 5.15 -2.42 -6.60
N ILE A 111 3.96 -2.02 -6.12
CA ILE A 111 3.80 -1.00 -5.09
C ILE A 111 3.05 -1.57 -3.88
N PRO A 112 3.57 -1.28 -2.64
CA PRO A 112 4.85 -0.61 -2.31
C PRO A 112 6.06 -1.49 -2.61
N SER A 113 7.22 -0.87 -2.87
CA SER A 113 8.49 -1.55 -3.13
C SER A 113 9.61 -1.05 -2.20
N GLY A 114 10.80 -1.62 -2.33
CA GLY A 114 11.94 -1.34 -1.44
C GLY A 114 11.72 -1.96 -0.06
N SER A 115 11.61 -1.15 1.00
CA SER A 115 11.25 -1.60 2.35
C SER A 115 9.73 -1.84 2.45
N ALA A 116 9.23 -2.78 1.67
CA ALA A 116 7.79 -3.03 1.55
C ALA A 116 7.13 -3.42 2.89
N GLU A 117 7.89 -4.00 3.81
CA GLU A 117 7.45 -4.40 5.15
C GLU A 117 7.14 -3.20 6.06
N GLU A 118 7.78 -2.05 5.82
CA GLU A 118 7.63 -0.84 6.62
C GLU A 118 6.66 0.15 5.99
N ARG A 119 6.26 -0.06 4.74
CA ARG A 119 5.40 0.83 3.97
C ARG A 119 3.98 0.31 3.94
N VAL A 120 3.03 1.22 3.98
CA VAL A 120 1.61 0.89 3.94
C VAL A 120 0.96 1.62 2.77
N LEU A 121 0.33 0.86 1.87
CA LEU A 121 -0.59 1.33 0.85
C LEU A 121 -1.95 0.73 1.17
N TRP A 122 -3.01 1.55 1.27
CA TRP A 122 -4.34 1.02 1.58
C TRP A 122 -5.45 1.79 0.89
N LEU A 123 -6.52 1.08 0.62
CA LEU A 123 -7.75 1.62 0.06
C LEU A 123 -8.76 1.83 1.20
N HIS A 124 -9.14 3.08 1.40
CA HIS A 124 -10.21 3.51 2.29
C HIS A 124 -11.45 3.89 1.49
N VAL A 125 -12.60 3.42 1.92
CA VAL A 125 -13.90 3.78 1.32
C VAL A 125 -14.84 4.29 2.39
N GLU A 126 -15.43 5.44 2.14
CA GLU A 126 -16.44 6.04 3.01
C GLU A 126 -17.63 6.57 2.21
N ALA A 127 -18.80 6.58 2.81
CA ALA A 127 -19.95 7.28 2.31
C ALA A 127 -20.29 8.48 3.20
N ARG A 128 -20.79 9.56 2.59
CA ARG A 128 -21.23 10.77 3.28
C ARG A 128 -22.65 11.12 2.84
N ASP A 129 -23.56 11.18 3.78
CA ASP A 129 -24.95 11.53 3.52
C ASP A 129 -25.16 13.05 3.34
N ALA A 130 -26.40 13.44 2.99
CA ALA A 130 -26.82 14.82 2.78
C ALA A 130 -26.68 15.71 4.04
N ARG A 131 -26.62 15.12 5.23
CA ARG A 131 -26.37 15.81 6.51
C ARG A 131 -24.89 15.89 6.89
N GLY A 132 -24.03 15.30 6.07
CA GLY A 132 -22.58 15.25 6.31
C GLY A 132 -22.10 14.14 7.24
N LYS A 133 -22.98 13.23 7.68
CA LYS A 133 -22.60 12.06 8.48
C LYS A 133 -21.78 11.09 7.62
N VAL A 134 -20.69 10.61 8.17
CA VAL A 134 -19.76 9.71 7.49
C VAL A 134 -19.98 8.27 7.94
N TYR A 135 -19.97 7.37 6.99
CA TYR A 135 -20.11 5.93 7.17
C TYR A 135 -18.88 5.24 6.56
N PRO A 136 -17.95 4.70 7.36
CA PRO A 136 -16.84 3.92 6.84
C PRO A 136 -17.37 2.61 6.26
N LEU A 137 -16.88 2.23 5.10
CA LEU A 137 -17.27 1.03 4.39
C LEU A 137 -16.09 0.04 4.37
N PRO A 138 -16.08 -0.98 5.23
CA PRO A 138 -15.07 -2.03 5.17
C PRO A 138 -15.28 -2.88 3.93
N VAL A 139 -14.19 -3.42 3.39
CA VAL A 139 -14.26 -4.34 2.25
C VAL A 139 -15.08 -5.58 2.60
N ASP A 140 -15.83 -6.09 1.65
CA ASP A 140 -16.65 -7.28 1.82
C ASP A 140 -15.78 -8.53 1.96
N ARG A 141 -15.81 -9.14 3.14
CA ARG A 141 -14.97 -10.31 3.47
C ARG A 141 -15.27 -11.53 2.61
N LYS A 142 -16.50 -11.67 2.14
CA LYS A 142 -16.88 -12.79 1.25
C LYS A 142 -16.18 -12.72 -0.11
N GLY A 143 -15.75 -11.54 -0.53
CA GLY A 143 -14.98 -11.36 -1.73
C GLY A 143 -13.60 -12.02 -1.68
N PHE A 144 -13.09 -12.34 -0.49
CA PHE A 144 -11.81 -12.99 -0.29
C PHE A 144 -11.87 -14.52 -0.18
N GLU A 145 -13.04 -15.10 0.05
CA GLU A 145 -13.19 -16.55 0.30
C GLU A 145 -12.94 -17.42 -0.95
N GLY A 146 -13.06 -16.85 -2.13
CA GLY A 146 -12.84 -17.55 -3.41
C GLY A 146 -11.55 -17.17 -4.14
N GLU A 147 -10.77 -16.26 -3.58
CA GLU A 147 -9.51 -15.77 -4.13
C GLU A 147 -8.32 -16.30 -3.33
N ALA A 148 -7.10 -15.98 -3.74
CA ALA A 148 -5.88 -16.35 -3.01
C ALA A 148 -5.82 -15.75 -1.58
N PHE A 149 -6.76 -14.89 -1.24
CA PHE A 149 -6.94 -14.31 0.08
C PHE A 149 -8.07 -15.02 0.79
N THR A 150 -7.77 -15.82 1.77
CA THR A 150 -8.78 -16.28 2.73
C THR A 150 -8.88 -15.26 3.86
N ILE A 151 -10.02 -15.22 4.55
CA ILE A 151 -10.18 -14.42 5.78
C ILE A 151 -9.17 -14.83 6.86
N ALA A 152 -8.76 -16.09 6.87
CA ALA A 152 -7.63 -16.55 7.68
C ALA A 152 -6.33 -15.82 7.31
N ASP A 153 -6.26 -15.27 6.09
CA ASP A 153 -5.14 -14.48 5.59
C ASP A 153 -5.42 -12.98 5.66
N SER A 154 -6.02 -12.56 6.72
CA SER A 154 -6.40 -11.20 7.06
C SER A 154 -5.24 -10.18 7.06
N LYS A 155 -4.01 -10.63 6.78
CA LYS A 155 -2.83 -9.77 6.53
C LYS A 155 -3.02 -8.78 5.38
N ALA A 156 -4.01 -9.02 4.53
CA ALA A 156 -4.46 -8.09 3.50
C ALA A 156 -5.41 -7.01 4.03
N LEU A 157 -5.86 -7.10 5.27
CA LEU A 157 -6.78 -6.16 5.88
C LEU A 157 -6.14 -5.45 7.08
N ALA A 158 -6.66 -4.26 7.38
CA ALA A 158 -6.05 -3.34 8.35
C ALA A 158 -6.05 -3.82 9.81
N TYR A 159 -6.88 -4.79 10.16
CA TYR A 159 -6.99 -5.23 11.55
C TYR A 159 -5.89 -6.20 12.01
N HIS A 160 -4.83 -6.36 11.22
CA HIS A 160 -3.67 -7.11 11.64
C HIS A 160 -2.57 -6.22 12.18
N ASP A 161 -1.96 -6.71 13.24
CA ASP A 161 -0.73 -6.15 13.74
C ASP A 161 0.34 -6.14 12.66
N ILE A 162 1.12 -5.06 12.65
CA ILE A 162 2.24 -4.90 11.72
C ILE A 162 3.37 -5.86 12.07
N GLY A 163 3.22 -6.60 13.12
CA GLY A 163 4.15 -7.58 13.57
C GLY A 163 4.87 -7.16 14.85
N GLU A 164 5.18 -8.19 15.62
CA GLU A 164 5.95 -8.04 16.82
C GLU A 164 7.44 -8.14 16.47
N ILE A 165 8.21 -7.09 16.75
CA ILE A 165 9.66 -7.14 16.64
C ILE A 165 10.18 -7.91 17.84
N LYS A 166 10.31 -9.23 17.69
CA LYS A 166 10.89 -10.07 18.73
C LYS A 166 12.40 -10.19 18.58
N GLY A 167 13.07 -10.22 19.71
CA GLY A 167 14.51 -10.48 19.80
C GLY A 167 15.38 -9.22 19.83
N ILE A 168 14.77 -8.03 19.83
CA ILE A 168 15.48 -6.80 20.14
C ILE A 168 15.06 -6.32 21.51
N GLU A 169 16.02 -6.18 22.38
CA GLU A 169 15.81 -5.61 23.71
C GLU A 169 15.25 -4.19 23.56
N GLY A 170 14.08 -3.92 24.17
CA GLY A 170 13.39 -2.63 24.05
C GLY A 170 12.24 -2.60 23.05
N PHE A 171 12.16 -3.53 22.10
CA PHE A 171 11.01 -3.68 21.21
C PHE A 171 10.08 -4.79 21.75
N LYS A 172 9.19 -4.43 22.61
CA LYS A 172 8.10 -5.32 23.03
C LYS A 172 6.88 -5.00 22.21
N GLY A 173 6.60 -5.86 21.23
CA GLY A 173 5.41 -5.80 20.41
C GLY A 173 4.93 -4.39 20.09
N LEU A 174 5.19 -3.91 18.88
CA LEU A 174 4.62 -2.63 18.47
C LEU A 174 3.10 -2.77 18.46
N PRO A 175 2.37 -1.78 18.97
CA PRO A 175 0.93 -1.80 18.92
C PRO A 175 0.49 -1.80 17.46
N ARG A 176 -0.73 -2.28 17.23
CA ARG A 176 -1.37 -2.17 15.94
C ARG A 176 -1.37 -0.72 15.48
N ASP A 177 -1.07 -0.52 14.19
CA ASP A 177 -1.14 0.80 13.60
C ASP A 177 -2.58 1.31 13.53
N GLY A 178 -2.92 2.28 14.38
CA GLY A 178 -4.22 2.95 14.38
C GLY A 178 -4.44 3.90 13.21
N MET A 179 -3.44 4.10 12.35
CA MET A 179 -3.53 4.99 11.19
C MET A 179 -4.43 4.41 10.08
N VAL A 180 -4.47 3.09 9.94
CA VAL A 180 -5.28 2.41 8.93
C VAL A 180 -6.58 1.92 9.57
N PRO A 181 -7.76 2.36 9.11
CA PRO A 181 -9.04 1.92 9.63
C PRO A 181 -9.27 0.42 9.50
N ASP A 182 -9.99 -0.15 10.45
CA ASP A 182 -10.36 -1.57 10.43
C ASP A 182 -11.19 -1.94 9.19
N GLY A 183 -10.78 -3.01 8.53
CA GLY A 183 -11.47 -3.54 7.36
C GLY A 183 -11.06 -2.88 6.05
N ASP A 184 -10.17 -1.90 6.05
CA ASP A 184 -9.59 -1.36 4.82
C ASP A 184 -8.68 -2.39 4.15
N ARG A 185 -8.63 -2.34 2.83
CA ARG A 185 -7.75 -3.18 2.03
C ARG A 185 -6.32 -2.65 2.10
N ILE A 186 -5.38 -3.50 2.53
CA ILE A 186 -3.95 -3.20 2.54
C ILE A 186 -3.25 -3.93 1.38
N PHE A 187 -2.40 -3.22 0.67
CA PHE A 187 -1.50 -3.74 -0.37
C PHE A 187 -0.09 -3.84 0.21
N ARG A 188 0.38 -5.04 0.45
CA ARG A 188 1.70 -5.30 1.04
C ARG A 188 2.18 -6.72 0.81
N MET A 189 3.44 -6.97 1.07
CA MET A 189 4.00 -8.31 1.18
C MET A 189 4.44 -8.54 2.63
N PRO A 190 3.75 -9.40 3.40
CA PRO A 190 4.11 -9.66 4.79
C PRO A 190 5.45 -10.40 4.87
N TYR A 191 6.32 -9.94 5.76
CA TYR A 191 7.51 -10.66 6.17
C TYR A 191 7.17 -11.52 7.39
N LEU A 192 7.60 -12.77 7.40
CA LEU A 192 7.25 -13.72 8.44
C LEU A 192 8.48 -14.19 9.20
N ASP A 193 8.39 -14.16 10.52
CA ASP A 193 9.42 -14.67 11.42
C ASP A 193 9.48 -16.21 11.43
N PRO A 194 10.46 -16.84 12.11
CA PRO A 194 10.57 -18.30 12.19
C PRO A 194 9.33 -19.00 12.77
N ARG A 195 8.47 -18.27 13.47
CA ARG A 195 7.21 -18.79 14.02
C ARG A 195 6.00 -18.53 13.12
N GLY A 196 6.23 -17.99 11.92
CA GLY A 196 5.19 -17.66 10.97
C GLY A 196 4.38 -16.41 11.31
N ARG A 197 4.84 -15.58 12.25
CA ARG A 197 4.18 -14.32 12.61
C ARG A 197 4.73 -13.19 11.72
N MET A 198 3.89 -12.23 11.43
CA MET A 198 4.29 -11.06 10.69
C MET A 198 5.33 -10.24 11.46
N THR A 199 6.37 -9.79 10.75
CA THR A 199 7.45 -8.97 11.30
C THR A 199 7.85 -7.88 10.30
N ILE A 200 8.33 -6.76 10.82
CA ILE A 200 8.98 -5.70 10.03
C ILE A 200 10.51 -5.77 10.16
N ALA A 201 10.99 -6.65 11.01
CA ALA A 201 12.42 -6.83 11.25
C ALA A 201 13.03 -7.76 10.21
N ARG A 202 13.73 -7.20 9.21
CA ARG A 202 14.38 -7.98 8.13
C ARG A 202 15.31 -9.06 8.66
N TRP A 203 16.07 -8.73 9.70
CA TRP A 203 17.01 -9.66 10.33
C TRP A 203 16.33 -10.83 11.07
N ASN A 204 15.03 -10.74 11.31
CA ASN A 204 14.22 -11.81 11.91
C ASN A 204 13.29 -12.48 10.90
N THR A 205 13.41 -12.15 9.62
CA THR A 205 12.59 -12.71 8.56
C THR A 205 13.10 -14.10 8.18
N ALA A 206 12.24 -15.10 8.30
CA ALA A 206 12.51 -16.48 7.88
C ALA A 206 11.93 -16.78 6.49
N ARG A 207 10.82 -16.12 6.11
CA ARG A 207 10.19 -16.28 4.80
C ARG A 207 9.29 -15.08 4.47
N LEU A 208 8.97 -14.93 3.20
CA LEU A 208 7.97 -13.99 2.73
C LEU A 208 6.58 -14.65 2.79
N GLY A 209 5.57 -13.87 3.13
CA GLY A 209 4.16 -14.27 3.00
C GLY A 209 3.62 -14.05 1.60
N PRO A 210 2.29 -14.20 1.41
CA PRO A 210 1.65 -13.90 0.15
C PRO A 210 1.90 -12.45 -0.28
N ASP A 211 2.11 -12.25 -1.58
CA ASP A 211 2.33 -10.93 -2.13
C ASP A 211 0.98 -10.28 -2.49
N TYR A 212 0.59 -9.28 -1.71
CA TYR A 212 -0.63 -8.50 -1.90
C TYR A 212 -0.36 -7.11 -2.47
N ARG A 213 0.85 -6.86 -2.95
CA ARG A 213 1.20 -5.59 -3.60
C ARG A 213 0.54 -5.49 -4.97
N LEU A 214 0.50 -4.28 -5.50
CA LEU A 214 -0.03 -4.02 -6.83
C LEU A 214 1.07 -4.19 -7.87
N ALA A 215 0.98 -5.23 -8.69
CA ALA A 215 1.90 -5.43 -9.81
C ALA A 215 1.66 -4.40 -10.93
N PRO A 216 2.67 -4.11 -11.78
CA PRO A 216 2.53 -3.17 -12.89
C PRO A 216 1.33 -3.49 -13.78
N LEU A 217 0.47 -2.50 -14.01
CA LEU A 217 -0.76 -2.57 -14.79
C LEU A 217 -1.80 -3.57 -14.26
N GLN A 218 -1.58 -4.13 -13.07
CA GLN A 218 -2.57 -4.99 -12.40
C GLN A 218 -3.76 -4.16 -11.94
N ALA A 219 -4.97 -4.69 -12.19
CA ALA A 219 -6.21 -4.21 -11.62
C ALA A 219 -6.68 -5.15 -10.51
N VAL A 220 -6.91 -4.60 -9.34
CA VAL A 220 -7.47 -5.31 -8.19
C VAL A 220 -8.87 -4.77 -7.92
N TRP A 221 -9.85 -5.66 -7.85
CA TRP A 221 -11.24 -5.34 -7.63
C TRP A 221 -11.63 -5.69 -6.21
N GLU A 222 -12.22 -4.72 -5.50
CA GLU A 222 -12.77 -4.89 -4.16
C GLU A 222 -14.28 -4.67 -4.18
N ARG A 223 -15.00 -5.42 -3.34
CA ARG A 223 -16.45 -5.35 -3.22
C ARG A 223 -16.85 -4.84 -1.86
N TYR A 224 -17.94 -4.08 -1.84
CA TYR A 224 -18.52 -3.51 -0.64
C TYR A 224 -20.01 -3.76 -0.66
N THR A 225 -20.54 -4.28 0.44
CA THR A 225 -21.96 -4.46 0.67
C THR A 225 -22.38 -3.57 1.82
N TRP A 226 -23.14 -2.54 1.53
CA TRP A 226 -23.60 -1.59 2.53
C TRP A 226 -25.10 -1.68 2.70
N LYS A 227 -25.54 -2.13 3.89
CA LYS A 227 -26.95 -2.01 4.28
C LYS A 227 -27.19 -0.59 4.72
N LEU A 228 -28.01 0.14 3.97
CA LEU A 228 -28.34 1.52 4.26
C LEU A 228 -29.09 1.62 5.60
N PRO A 229 -28.73 2.59 6.46
CA PRO A 229 -29.48 2.84 7.69
C PRO A 229 -30.94 3.18 7.40
N GLN A 230 -31.84 2.74 8.27
CA GLN A 230 -33.28 3.07 8.14
C GLN A 230 -33.56 4.57 8.33
N ASP A 231 -32.68 5.27 9.04
CA ASP A 231 -32.75 6.70 9.30
C ASP A 231 -31.89 7.54 8.33
N LEU A 232 -31.42 6.90 7.24
CA LEU A 232 -30.66 7.60 6.22
C LEU A 232 -31.54 8.66 5.54
N PRO A 233 -31.13 9.96 5.58
CA PRO A 233 -31.97 11.02 5.04
C PRO A 233 -32.08 10.92 3.51
N PRO A 234 -33.24 11.27 2.93
CA PRO A 234 -33.35 11.45 1.50
C PRO A 234 -32.36 12.49 0.97
N GLY A 235 -31.88 12.26 -0.24
CA GLY A 235 -30.95 13.17 -0.90
C GLY A 235 -29.66 12.49 -1.37
N PRO A 236 -28.66 13.28 -1.82
CA PRO A 236 -27.44 12.75 -2.38
C PRO A 236 -26.55 12.13 -1.28
N VAL A 237 -26.00 10.97 -1.59
CA VAL A 237 -24.96 10.30 -0.80
C VAL A 237 -23.72 10.19 -1.67
N THR A 238 -22.63 10.81 -1.22
CA THR A 238 -21.34 10.74 -1.91
C THR A 238 -20.53 9.60 -1.33
N VAL A 239 -20.10 8.69 -2.19
CA VAL A 239 -19.16 7.61 -1.83
C VAL A 239 -17.78 7.97 -2.38
N THR A 240 -16.79 7.96 -1.50
CA THR A 240 -15.41 8.30 -1.83
C THR A 240 -14.51 7.10 -1.56
N ALA A 241 -13.74 6.71 -2.56
CA ALA A 241 -12.64 5.76 -2.44
C ALA A 241 -11.33 6.54 -2.52
N ARG A 242 -10.47 6.34 -1.54
CA ARG A 242 -9.19 7.02 -1.45
C ARG A 242 -8.08 6.02 -1.22
N LEU A 243 -7.05 6.08 -2.07
CA LEU A 243 -5.85 5.29 -1.93
C LEU A 243 -4.81 6.10 -1.17
N TRP A 244 -4.46 5.63 0.01
CA TRP A 244 -3.50 6.25 0.91
C TRP A 244 -2.17 5.53 0.90
N TYR A 245 -1.10 6.27 1.10
CA TYR A 245 0.23 5.75 1.26
C TYR A 245 0.93 6.36 2.49
N SER A 246 1.55 5.51 3.29
CA SER A 246 2.49 5.94 4.34
C SER A 246 3.86 5.32 4.10
N ARG A 247 4.89 6.15 4.25
CA ARG A 247 6.29 5.76 4.06
C ARG A 247 6.83 4.86 5.17
N LEU A 248 6.24 4.99 6.34
CA LEU A 248 6.63 4.26 7.53
C LEU A 248 5.38 4.01 8.37
N VAL A 249 5.28 2.82 8.94
CA VAL A 249 4.20 2.47 9.87
C VAL A 249 4.29 3.35 11.12
N SER A 250 3.14 3.84 11.60
CA SER A 250 3.07 4.84 12.67
C SER A 250 3.76 4.39 13.95
N SER A 251 3.56 3.14 14.35
CA SER A 251 4.15 2.59 15.57
C SER A 251 5.69 2.60 15.56
N VAL A 252 6.31 2.35 14.40
CA VAL A 252 7.77 2.43 14.24
C VAL A 252 8.23 3.89 14.22
N ALA A 253 7.50 4.75 13.51
CA ALA A 253 7.80 6.16 13.43
C ALA A 253 7.80 6.83 14.81
N GLU A 254 6.77 6.54 15.61
CA GLU A 254 6.65 7.05 16.98
C GLU A 254 7.76 6.52 17.89
N TYR A 255 8.06 5.23 17.81
CA TYR A 255 9.16 4.64 18.55
C TYR A 255 10.50 5.29 18.23
N LEU A 256 10.78 5.52 16.95
CA LEU A 256 12.01 6.16 16.47
C LEU A 256 11.99 7.69 16.60
N LYS A 257 10.87 8.27 17.04
CA LYS A 257 10.64 9.72 17.15
C LYS A 257 10.85 10.45 15.82
N VAL A 258 10.43 9.83 14.73
CA VAL A 258 10.46 10.44 13.40
C VAL A 258 9.44 11.59 13.36
N PRO A 259 9.78 12.77 12.83
CA PRO A 259 8.85 13.88 12.69
C PRO A 259 7.58 13.47 11.92
N ARG A 260 6.41 13.97 12.35
CA ARG A 260 5.09 13.58 11.80
C ARG A 260 4.98 13.80 10.30
N GLU A 261 5.53 14.87 9.80
CA GLU A 261 5.56 15.25 8.38
C GLU A 261 6.26 14.22 7.49
N GLU A 262 7.17 13.41 8.07
CA GLU A 262 7.92 12.40 7.34
C GLU A 262 7.12 11.10 7.11
N TRP A 263 6.07 10.85 7.89
CA TRP A 263 5.33 9.60 7.83
C TRP A 263 3.82 9.74 7.79
N GLN A 264 3.29 10.96 7.85
CA GLN A 264 1.86 11.17 7.68
C GLN A 264 1.37 10.59 6.34
N PRO A 265 0.16 10.05 6.30
CA PRO A 265 -0.41 9.51 5.07
C PRO A 265 -0.53 10.57 3.97
N VAL A 266 -0.24 10.15 2.74
CA VAL A 266 -0.40 10.95 1.54
C VAL A 266 -1.41 10.28 0.62
N ALA A 267 -2.36 11.03 0.08
CA ALA A 267 -3.29 10.52 -0.90
C ALA A 267 -2.56 10.28 -2.24
N VAL A 268 -2.63 9.06 -2.73
CA VAL A 268 -2.07 8.66 -4.03
C VAL A 268 -3.08 8.92 -5.14
N SER A 269 -4.34 8.61 -4.88
CA SER A 269 -5.47 8.79 -5.80
C SER A 269 -6.78 8.81 -5.02
N GLU A 270 -7.76 9.50 -5.58
CA GLU A 270 -9.12 9.58 -5.04
C GLU A 270 -10.13 9.54 -6.17
N HIS A 271 -11.27 8.91 -5.92
CA HIS A 271 -12.43 8.97 -6.79
C HIS A 271 -13.71 8.99 -5.97
N SER A 272 -14.62 9.89 -6.34
CA SER A 272 -15.94 9.98 -5.71
C SER A 272 -17.06 9.77 -6.73
N THR A 273 -18.15 9.20 -6.26
CA THR A 273 -19.39 9.01 -7.01
C THR A 273 -20.58 9.31 -6.10
N THR A 274 -21.74 9.53 -6.67
CA THR A 274 -22.95 9.86 -5.91
C THR A 274 -24.11 8.97 -6.35
N PHE A 275 -24.89 8.53 -5.39
CA PHE A 275 -26.24 7.98 -5.61
C PHE A 275 -27.24 8.80 -4.78
N VAL A 276 -28.53 8.63 -5.06
CA VAL A 276 -29.60 9.36 -4.39
C VAL A 276 -30.41 8.42 -3.52
N VAL A 277 -30.62 8.82 -2.27
CA VAL A 277 -31.60 8.17 -1.40
C VAL A 277 -32.97 8.79 -1.68
N VAL A 278 -33.90 7.95 -2.10
CA VAL A 278 -35.30 8.33 -2.36
C VAL A 278 -36.16 8.00 -1.14
N GLU A 279 -37.36 8.61 -1.05
CA GLU A 279 -38.30 8.36 0.04
C GLU A 279 -39.00 7.00 -0.09
#